data_6ae755bea701a3880ff7839a8a153652
#
_entry.id   6ae755bea701a3880ff7839a8a153652
#
_cell.length_a   1.000
_cell.length_b   1.000
_cell.length_c   1.000
_cell.angle_alpha   90.00
_cell.angle_beta   90.00
_cell.angle_gamma   90.00
#
_symmetry.space_group_name_H-M   'P 1'
#
loop_
_entity.id
_entity.type
_entity.pdbx_description
1 polymer ?
#
loop_
_entity_poly.entity_id
_entity_poly.type
_entity_poly.pdbx_seq_one_letter_code
_entity_poly.pdbx_strand_id
1 'polypeptide(L)'
;GKQGLDWFKHEGYPRLLRSVARRSRSERKAVIINLGVNDLNNSKAYVTYMRKVSAALKRYNCRMYYLSVNPVNSAMIADSKDRPRTEAQVSAFNKVIYQKLCSGKNRSFTYINTCTRLQKYGWSSNRHNAGIHDGLHYSDQTYLRIFNYCMKYLNH
;
A
#
# COMPACT_ATOMS: atom_id res chain seq x y z
N GLY A 1 4.22 6.42 12.15
CA GLY A 1 4.36 7.41 11.15
C GLY A 1 3.08 7.88 10.50
N LYS A 2 3.03 9.16 10.25
CA LYS A 2 1.90 9.80 9.55
C LYS A 2 2.15 9.81 8.03
N GLN A 3 2.47 8.65 7.45
CA GLN A 3 2.76 8.54 6.02
C GLN A 3 1.47 8.37 5.22
N GLY A 4 0.84 9.47 4.90
CA GLY A 4 -0.33 9.55 4.04
C GLY A 4 0.00 10.14 2.67
N LEU A 5 -1.06 10.56 1.95
CA LEU A 5 -0.92 11.11 0.60
C LEU A 5 -0.08 12.39 0.56
N ASP A 6 -0.26 13.29 1.54
CA ASP A 6 0.52 14.53 1.61
C ASP A 6 2.01 14.25 1.79
N TRP A 7 2.37 13.37 2.71
CA TRP A 7 3.75 12.93 2.86
C TRP A 7 4.28 12.35 1.54
N PHE A 8 3.50 11.51 0.86
CA PHE A 8 3.92 10.90 -0.40
C PHE A 8 4.17 11.95 -1.48
N LYS A 9 3.29 12.95 -1.60
CA LYS A 9 3.47 14.03 -2.57
C LYS A 9 4.74 14.84 -2.32
N HIS A 10 5.01 15.19 -1.07
CA HIS A 10 6.08 16.12 -0.72
C HIS A 10 7.45 15.45 -0.49
N GLU A 11 7.46 14.20 -0.05
CA GLU A 11 8.69 13.49 0.30
C GLU A 11 8.83 12.14 -0.40
N GLY A 12 7.84 11.28 -0.31
CA GLY A 12 7.94 9.90 -0.79
C GLY A 12 8.15 9.81 -2.29
N TYR A 13 7.30 10.46 -3.07
CA TYR A 13 7.39 10.44 -4.52
C TYR A 13 8.65 11.14 -5.06
N PRO A 14 9.05 12.34 -4.59
CA PRO A 14 10.31 12.93 -5.03
C PRO A 14 11.53 12.05 -4.77
N ARG A 15 11.58 11.37 -3.62
CA ARG A 15 12.67 10.41 -3.32
C ARG A 15 12.65 9.22 -4.26
N LEU A 16 11.47 8.65 -4.49
CA LEU A 16 11.28 7.52 -5.41
C LEU A 16 11.70 7.89 -6.82
N LEU A 17 11.26 9.04 -7.31
CA LEU A 17 11.58 9.52 -8.65
C LEU A 17 13.10 9.71 -8.82
N ARG A 18 13.78 10.31 -7.85
CA ARG A 18 15.24 10.45 -7.88
C ARG A 18 15.94 9.10 -7.91
N SER A 19 15.47 8.15 -7.10
CA SER A 19 16.03 6.80 -7.06
C SER A 19 15.89 6.08 -8.40
N VAL A 20 14.73 6.18 -9.02
CA VAL A 20 14.44 5.57 -10.33
C VAL A 20 15.23 6.25 -11.44
N ALA A 21 15.31 7.59 -11.43
CA ALA A 21 16.00 8.36 -12.47
C ALA A 21 17.53 8.15 -12.49
N ARG A 22 18.12 7.73 -11.37
CA ARG A 22 19.56 7.40 -11.29
C ARG A 22 19.91 6.10 -11.99
N ARG A 23 18.94 5.22 -12.22
CA ARG A 23 19.14 3.91 -12.83
C ARG A 23 18.94 4.00 -14.34
N SER A 24 19.57 3.07 -15.08
CA SER A 24 19.38 3.00 -16.52
C SER A 24 17.91 2.81 -16.90
N ARG A 25 17.46 3.49 -17.94
CA ARG A 25 16.11 3.29 -18.49
C ARG A 25 15.92 1.91 -19.09
N SER A 26 17.00 1.27 -19.55
CA SER A 26 16.94 -0.11 -20.05
C SER A 26 16.73 -1.12 -18.93
N GLU A 27 17.11 -0.79 -17.70
CA GLU A 27 16.90 -1.64 -16.54
C GLU A 27 15.42 -1.69 -16.18
N ARG A 28 14.87 -2.89 -16.14
CA ARG A 28 13.48 -3.13 -15.72
C ARG A 28 13.37 -3.04 -14.21
N LYS A 29 12.52 -2.13 -13.73
CA LYS A 29 12.34 -1.85 -12.31
C LYS A 29 10.93 -2.21 -11.86
N ALA A 30 10.78 -2.65 -10.62
CA ALA A 30 9.47 -2.89 -10.01
C ALA A 30 9.27 -1.88 -8.86
N VAL A 31 8.13 -1.22 -8.85
CA VAL A 31 7.74 -0.27 -7.80
C VAL A 31 6.46 -0.76 -7.15
N ILE A 32 6.51 -0.95 -5.84
CA ILE A 32 5.35 -1.35 -5.04
C ILE A 32 4.93 -0.16 -4.17
N ILE A 33 3.69 0.27 -4.31
CA ILE A 33 3.08 1.30 -3.48
C ILE A 33 2.16 0.63 -2.46
N ASN A 34 2.38 0.92 -1.18
CA ASN A 34 1.51 0.48 -0.08
C ASN A 34 1.15 1.67 0.79
N LEU A 35 0.13 2.40 0.39
CA LEU A 35 -0.37 3.58 1.08
C LEU A 35 -1.89 3.57 1.13
N GLY A 36 -2.46 4.25 2.10
CA GLY A 36 -3.90 4.44 2.20
C GLY A 36 -4.48 4.35 3.61
N VAL A 37 -3.85 3.58 4.52
CA VAL A 37 -4.40 3.36 5.86
C VAL A 37 -4.56 4.64 6.67
N ASN A 38 -3.79 5.67 6.38
CA ASN A 38 -3.89 6.97 7.05
C ASN A 38 -4.94 7.91 6.44
N ASP A 39 -5.49 7.59 5.29
CA ASP A 39 -6.41 8.44 4.52
C ASP A 39 -7.55 7.64 3.89
N LEU A 40 -8.16 6.72 4.64
CA LEU A 40 -9.15 5.78 4.10
C LEU A 40 -10.38 6.48 3.49
N ASN A 41 -10.69 7.70 3.91
CA ASN A 41 -11.81 8.47 3.36
C ASN A 41 -11.43 9.30 2.12
N ASN A 42 -10.19 9.20 1.65
CA ASN A 42 -9.66 10.05 0.57
C ASN A 42 -9.25 9.25 -0.68
N SER A 43 -9.94 8.17 -0.97
CA SER A 43 -9.62 7.27 -2.10
C SER A 43 -9.60 7.99 -3.44
N LYS A 44 -10.49 8.95 -3.65
CA LYS A 44 -10.56 9.73 -4.90
C LYS A 44 -9.26 10.51 -5.17
N ALA A 45 -8.72 11.16 -4.16
CA ALA A 45 -7.46 11.89 -4.27
C ALA A 45 -6.28 10.94 -4.55
N TYR A 46 -6.26 9.76 -3.92
CA TYR A 46 -5.28 8.72 -4.23
C TYR A 46 -5.35 8.29 -5.69
N VAL A 47 -6.54 8.00 -6.20
CA VAL A 47 -6.73 7.59 -7.59
C VAL A 47 -6.17 8.64 -8.56
N THR A 48 -6.54 9.89 -8.37
CA THR A 48 -6.08 10.99 -9.23
C THR A 48 -4.58 11.13 -9.22
N TYR A 49 -3.98 11.13 -8.05
CA TYR A 49 -2.53 11.31 -7.92
C TYR A 49 -1.73 10.10 -8.39
N MET A 50 -2.15 8.90 -8.04
CA MET A 50 -1.44 7.66 -8.39
C MET A 50 -1.45 7.38 -9.89
N ARG A 51 -2.48 7.82 -10.63
CA ARG A 51 -2.45 7.76 -12.09
C ARG A 51 -1.30 8.57 -12.67
N LYS A 52 -1.05 9.77 -12.14
CA LYS A 52 0.07 10.62 -12.55
C LYS A 52 1.41 9.97 -12.22
N VAL A 53 1.54 9.43 -11.02
CA VAL A 53 2.75 8.73 -10.56
C VAL A 53 3.06 7.54 -11.47
N SER A 54 2.07 6.71 -11.73
CA SER A 54 2.24 5.55 -12.60
C SER A 54 2.67 5.95 -14.01
N ALA A 55 2.00 6.93 -14.61
CA ALA A 55 2.36 7.40 -15.94
C ALA A 55 3.80 7.92 -16.01
N ALA A 56 4.23 8.68 -15.00
CA ALA A 56 5.59 9.21 -14.93
C ALA A 56 6.64 8.09 -14.78
N LEU A 57 6.42 7.15 -13.86
CA LEU A 57 7.40 6.10 -13.57
C LEU A 57 7.49 5.02 -14.67
N LYS A 58 6.41 4.78 -15.38
CA LYS A 58 6.43 3.87 -16.55
C LYS A 58 7.40 4.34 -17.63
N ARG A 59 7.62 5.64 -17.77
CA ARG A 59 8.61 6.21 -18.70
C ARG A 59 10.06 5.84 -18.35
N TYR A 60 10.30 5.42 -17.11
CA TYR A 60 11.59 4.94 -16.64
C TYR A 60 11.69 3.42 -16.61
N ASN A 61 10.83 2.72 -17.37
CA ASN A 61 10.78 1.26 -17.42
C ASN A 61 10.42 0.62 -16.06
N CYS A 62 9.51 1.24 -15.34
CA CYS A 62 8.97 0.73 -14.08
C CYS A 62 7.69 -0.07 -14.32
N ARG A 63 7.62 -1.26 -13.73
CA ARG A 63 6.36 -1.98 -13.53
C ARG A 63 5.77 -1.52 -12.21
N MET A 64 4.50 -1.15 -12.24
CA MET A 64 3.83 -0.54 -11.10
C MET A 64 2.90 -1.54 -10.41
N TYR A 65 3.06 -1.70 -9.12
CA TYR A 65 2.23 -2.56 -8.27
C TYR A 65 1.60 -1.76 -7.15
N TYR A 66 0.32 -1.99 -6.90
CA TYR A 66 -0.37 -1.42 -5.75
C TYR A 66 -0.72 -2.53 -4.76
N LEU A 67 -0.13 -2.47 -3.60
CA LEU A 67 -0.42 -3.38 -2.50
C LEU A 67 -1.67 -2.88 -1.78
N SER A 68 -2.66 -3.74 -1.60
CA SER A 68 -3.88 -3.39 -0.85
C SER A 68 -3.53 -2.86 0.55
N VAL A 69 -4.35 -1.96 1.06
CA VAL A 69 -4.30 -1.67 2.51
C VAL A 69 -4.59 -2.97 3.24
N ASN A 70 -3.71 -3.34 4.15
CA ASN A 70 -3.81 -4.58 4.90
C ASN A 70 -4.86 -4.47 6.02
N PRO A 71 -5.35 -5.59 6.56
CA PRO A 71 -6.40 -5.57 7.55
C PRO A 71 -6.04 -4.78 8.80
N VAL A 72 -7.03 -4.12 9.38
CA VAL A 72 -6.92 -3.45 10.67
C VAL A 72 -7.75 -4.21 11.71
N ASN A 73 -7.45 -4.02 12.98
CA ASN A 73 -8.29 -4.45 14.09
C ASN A 73 -8.87 -3.21 14.76
N SER A 74 -10.07 -2.83 14.36
CA SER A 74 -10.69 -1.57 14.82
C SER A 74 -10.94 -1.55 16.33
N ALA A 75 -11.22 -2.68 16.95
CA ALA A 75 -11.40 -2.78 18.40
C ALA A 75 -10.12 -2.37 19.15
N MET A 76 -8.96 -2.79 18.66
CA MET A 76 -7.67 -2.41 19.27
C MET A 76 -7.34 -0.93 19.04
N ILE A 77 -7.68 -0.39 17.87
CA ILE A 77 -7.44 1.01 17.53
C ILE A 77 -8.27 1.94 18.42
N ALA A 78 -9.50 1.57 18.74
CA ALA A 78 -10.40 2.36 19.58
C ALA A 78 -9.79 2.65 20.97
N ASP A 79 -8.96 1.73 21.47
CA ASP A 79 -8.30 1.87 22.77
C ASP A 79 -6.99 2.67 22.71
N SER A 80 -6.47 2.93 21.52
CA SER A 80 -5.11 3.46 21.30
C SER A 80 -5.01 4.97 21.18
N LYS A 81 -6.04 5.75 21.37
CA LYS A 81 -6.12 7.20 21.13
C LYS A 81 -5.82 7.61 19.66
N ASP A 82 -5.53 6.68 18.80
CA ASP A 82 -5.36 6.95 17.37
C ASP A 82 -6.73 7.17 16.69
N ARG A 83 -6.67 7.82 15.53
CA ARG A 83 -7.88 8.03 14.73
C ARG A 83 -8.50 6.68 14.38
N PRO A 84 -9.77 6.45 14.70
CA PRO A 84 -10.42 5.18 14.40
C PRO A 84 -10.36 4.84 12.91
N ARG A 85 -10.05 3.58 12.60
CA ARG A 85 -10.08 3.02 11.26
C ARG A 85 -10.84 1.71 11.34
N THR A 86 -11.74 1.47 10.40
CA THR A 86 -12.59 0.28 10.42
C THR A 86 -12.27 -0.66 9.26
N GLU A 87 -12.61 -1.90 9.45
CA GLU A 87 -12.51 -2.95 8.42
C GLU A 87 -13.33 -2.57 7.18
N ALA A 88 -14.52 -1.99 7.39
CA ALA A 88 -15.36 -1.50 6.30
C ALA A 88 -14.72 -0.38 5.50
N GLN A 89 -14.04 0.56 6.16
CA GLN A 89 -13.29 1.63 5.48
C GLN A 89 -12.12 1.08 4.66
N VAL A 90 -11.39 0.12 5.20
CA VAL A 90 -10.30 -0.56 4.47
C VAL A 90 -10.85 -1.27 3.23
N SER A 91 -11.93 -2.02 3.38
CA SER A 91 -12.57 -2.72 2.27
C SER A 91 -13.04 -1.74 1.18
N ALA A 92 -13.71 -0.66 1.56
CA ALA A 92 -14.19 0.36 0.63
C ALA A 92 -13.03 1.05 -0.12
N PHE A 93 -11.96 1.41 0.60
CA PHE A 93 -10.77 2.00 -0.01
C PHE A 93 -10.14 1.05 -1.02
N ASN A 94 -9.90 -0.19 -0.64
CA ASN A 94 -9.30 -1.21 -1.49
C ASN A 94 -10.14 -1.46 -2.75
N LYS A 95 -11.46 -1.47 -2.63
CA LYS A 95 -12.36 -1.64 -3.76
C LYS A 95 -12.20 -0.51 -4.78
N VAL A 96 -12.15 0.74 -4.33
CA VAL A 96 -11.95 1.89 -5.22
C VAL A 96 -10.58 1.83 -5.90
N ILE A 97 -9.52 1.55 -5.16
CA ILE A 97 -8.16 1.40 -5.71
C ILE A 97 -8.13 0.31 -6.79
N TYR A 98 -8.69 -0.86 -6.48
CA TYR A 98 -8.75 -1.94 -7.46
C TYR A 98 -9.50 -1.51 -8.73
N GLN A 99 -10.73 -1.01 -8.59
CA GLN A 99 -11.57 -0.68 -9.71
C GLN A 99 -11.01 0.45 -10.58
N LYS A 100 -10.41 1.47 -9.96
CA LYS A 100 -9.98 2.68 -10.66
C LYS A 100 -8.52 2.65 -11.13
N LEU A 101 -7.66 1.90 -10.47
CA LEU A 101 -6.22 1.88 -10.78
C LEU A 101 -5.72 0.53 -11.29
N CYS A 102 -6.39 -0.57 -10.95
CA CYS A 102 -5.81 -1.90 -11.08
C CYS A 102 -6.62 -2.86 -11.97
N SER A 103 -7.75 -2.43 -12.52
CA SER A 103 -8.60 -3.26 -13.38
C SER A 103 -8.52 -2.83 -14.84
N GLY A 104 -8.77 -3.78 -15.74
CA GLY A 104 -8.83 -3.52 -17.17
C GLY A 104 -7.47 -3.57 -17.89
N LYS A 105 -7.51 -3.39 -19.21
CA LYS A 105 -6.32 -3.48 -20.06
C LYS A 105 -5.36 -2.30 -19.86
N ASN A 106 -5.89 -1.11 -19.60
CA ASN A 106 -5.11 0.12 -19.43
C ASN A 106 -4.89 0.49 -17.96
N ARG A 107 -4.83 -0.52 -17.10
CA ARG A 107 -4.61 -0.31 -15.67
C ARG A 107 -3.30 0.42 -15.37
N SER A 108 -3.34 1.28 -14.37
CA SER A 108 -2.15 2.01 -13.90
C SER A 108 -1.22 1.13 -13.07
N PHE A 109 -1.77 0.15 -12.36
CA PHE A 109 -1.04 -0.75 -11.46
C PHE A 109 -1.51 -2.18 -11.62
N THR A 110 -0.64 -3.12 -11.32
CA THR A 110 -1.02 -4.49 -11.00
C THR A 110 -1.35 -4.57 -9.51
N TYR A 111 -2.51 -5.15 -9.18
CA TYR A 111 -2.98 -5.24 -7.80
C TYR A 111 -2.37 -6.45 -7.09
N ILE A 112 -1.84 -6.23 -5.88
CA ILE A 112 -1.42 -7.31 -5.00
C ILE A 112 -2.35 -7.32 -3.79
N ASN A 113 -3.26 -8.30 -3.72
CA ASN A 113 -4.31 -8.35 -2.71
C ASN A 113 -3.85 -9.10 -1.45
N THR A 114 -2.99 -8.49 -0.68
CA THR A 114 -2.55 -9.06 0.60
C THR A 114 -3.62 -8.98 1.68
N CYS A 115 -4.53 -8.01 1.60
CA CYS A 115 -5.61 -7.86 2.57
C CYS A 115 -6.49 -9.13 2.64
N THR A 116 -7.04 -9.56 1.51
CA THR A 116 -7.86 -10.78 1.44
C THR A 116 -7.07 -12.02 1.84
N ARG A 117 -5.79 -12.07 1.44
CA ARG A 117 -4.94 -13.20 1.81
C ARG A 117 -4.73 -13.30 3.31
N LEU A 118 -4.44 -12.17 3.98
CA LEU A 118 -4.28 -12.15 5.44
C LEU A 118 -5.58 -12.46 6.15
N GLN A 119 -6.72 -11.97 5.67
CA GLN A 119 -8.03 -12.30 6.23
C GLN A 119 -8.33 -13.81 6.13
N LYS A 120 -7.94 -14.44 5.03
CA LYS A 120 -8.14 -15.87 4.82
C LYS A 120 -7.23 -16.74 5.68
N TYR A 121 -5.96 -16.40 5.79
CA TYR A 121 -4.95 -17.23 6.45
C TYR A 121 -4.57 -16.73 7.85
N GLY A 122 -5.19 -15.66 8.31
CA GLY A 122 -4.92 -15.05 9.60
C GLY A 122 -3.74 -14.09 9.59
N TRP A 123 -3.72 -13.22 10.56
CA TRP A 123 -2.64 -12.25 10.81
C TRP A 123 -2.60 -11.89 12.28
N SER A 124 -1.48 -11.34 12.73
CA SER A 124 -1.34 -10.87 14.10
C SER A 124 -0.86 -9.43 14.13
N SER A 125 -1.46 -8.65 15.03
CA SER A 125 -0.96 -7.32 15.36
C SER A 125 0.36 -7.44 16.09
N ASN A 126 1.27 -6.50 15.81
CA ASN A 126 2.52 -6.43 16.53
C ASN A 126 2.33 -5.77 17.89
N ARG A 127 3.12 -6.19 18.84
CA ARG A 127 3.43 -5.40 20.02
C ARG A 127 4.45 -4.35 19.60
N HIS A 128 3.96 -3.23 19.16
CA HIS A 128 4.85 -2.22 18.65
C HIS A 128 5.36 -1.39 19.80
N ASN A 129 6.66 -1.33 19.96
CA ASN A 129 7.37 -0.50 20.95
C ASN A 129 6.63 -0.39 22.30
N ALA A 130 7.15 -0.93 23.37
CA ALA A 130 6.56 -0.94 24.70
C ALA A 130 5.38 -1.90 24.92
N GLY A 131 5.18 -2.89 24.08
CA GLY A 131 4.20 -3.95 24.31
C GLY A 131 2.75 -3.59 24.01
N ILE A 132 2.52 -2.51 23.26
CA ILE A 132 1.18 -2.07 22.89
C ILE A 132 0.74 -2.71 21.58
N HIS A 133 -0.45 -3.35 21.59
CA HIS A 133 -1.13 -3.78 20.38
C HIS A 133 -1.95 -2.61 19.84
N ASP A 134 -1.64 -2.14 18.65
CA ASP A 134 -2.26 -0.95 18.07
C ASP A 134 -3.29 -1.23 16.97
N GLY A 135 -3.45 -2.48 16.56
CA GLY A 135 -4.41 -2.86 15.53
C GLY A 135 -4.07 -2.42 14.10
N LEU A 136 -2.94 -1.75 13.91
CA LEU A 136 -2.49 -1.22 12.61
C LEU A 136 -1.20 -1.85 12.13
N HIS A 137 -0.26 -2.08 13.03
CA HIS A 137 1.03 -2.68 12.71
C HIS A 137 0.96 -4.20 12.91
N TYR A 138 1.76 -4.93 12.15
CA TYR A 138 1.75 -6.39 12.16
C TYR A 138 2.98 -6.94 12.85
N SER A 139 2.91 -8.18 13.29
CA SER A 139 4.08 -8.91 13.78
C SER A 139 5.10 -9.08 12.64
N ASP A 140 6.37 -9.26 13.01
CA ASP A 140 7.45 -9.51 12.03
C ASP A 140 7.13 -10.71 11.14
N GLN A 141 6.54 -11.74 11.70
CA GLN A 141 6.11 -12.91 10.95
C GLN A 141 5.04 -12.56 9.91
N THR A 142 4.08 -11.73 10.25
CA THR A 142 3.06 -11.27 9.29
C THR A 142 3.69 -10.39 8.20
N TYR A 143 4.60 -9.47 8.54
CA TYR A 143 5.32 -8.67 7.56
C TYR A 143 6.13 -9.56 6.60
N LEU A 144 6.79 -10.58 7.09
CA LEU A 144 7.54 -11.52 6.25
C LEU A 144 6.62 -12.26 5.27
N ARG A 145 5.43 -12.66 5.72
CA ARG A 145 4.43 -13.30 4.86
C ARG A 145 3.93 -12.35 3.76
N ILE A 146 3.71 -11.09 4.09
CA ILE A 146 3.35 -10.05 3.12
C ILE A 146 4.47 -9.91 2.07
N PHE A 147 5.70 -9.77 2.53
CA PHE A 147 6.86 -9.65 1.65
C PHE A 147 7.00 -10.85 0.71
N ASN A 148 6.96 -12.05 1.25
CA ASN A 148 7.06 -13.27 0.46
C ASN A 148 5.95 -13.40 -0.58
N TYR A 149 4.75 -12.97 -0.24
CA TYR A 149 3.63 -12.95 -1.19
C TYR A 149 3.85 -11.94 -2.32
N CYS A 150 4.35 -10.76 -2.00
CA CYS A 150 4.71 -9.76 -2.99
C CYS A 150 5.78 -10.27 -3.95
N MET A 151 6.81 -10.95 -3.43
CA MET A 151 7.90 -11.48 -4.24
C MET A 151 7.43 -12.49 -5.30
N LYS A 152 6.36 -13.22 -5.05
CA LYS A 152 5.76 -14.11 -6.06
C LYS A 152 5.26 -13.35 -7.29
N TYR A 153 4.72 -12.15 -7.10
CA TYR A 153 4.29 -11.30 -8.22
C TYR A 153 5.48 -10.76 -9.04
N LEU A 154 6.60 -10.50 -8.40
CA LEU A 154 7.77 -9.91 -9.04
C LEU A 154 8.59 -10.92 -9.83
N ASN A 155 8.52 -12.20 -9.47
CA ASN A 155 9.29 -13.27 -10.09
C ASN A 155 8.60 -13.88 -11.33
N HIS A 156 7.48 -13.32 -11.72
CA HIS A 156 6.75 -13.70 -12.95
C HIS A 156 6.76 -12.54 -13.99
#